data_ba9ec5378101ab477059434b7d9273ee
#
_entry.id   ba9ec5378101ab477059434b7d9273ee
#
_cell.length_a   1.000
_cell.length_b   1.000
_cell.length_c   1.000
_cell.angle_alpha   90.00
_cell.angle_beta   90.00
_cell.angle_gamma   90.00
#
_symmetry.space_group_name_H-M   'P 1'
#
loop_
_entity.id
_entity.type
_entity.pdbx_description
1 polymer ?
#
loop_
_entity_poly.entity_id
_entity_poly.type
_entity_poly.pdbx_seq_one_letter_code
_entity_poly.pdbx_strand_id
1 'polypeptide(L)'
;GLFSRSAIRLLQLMESPLRVRSLTTLGTPWQGSVVGDYTIGDVDLSAAVGDAFLERVLTEFQARAASLPVGAAQQVTGRYLTGDAGWNAFQAGVLDEIPVTLIGGSYFTADGGAAKYWPHDGLVSVASAHAVDVPTAVLPNRTTFTFARTHSIFISDAVGAEWDTAMTWDTEVLDVVADAIAGA
;
A
#
# COMPACT_ATOMS: atom_id res chain seq x y z
N GLY A 1 -4.59 -5.59 0.45
CA GLY A 1 -4.54 -5.67 -1.01
C GLY A 1 -3.71 -6.82 -1.56
N LEU A 2 -2.46 -7.03 -1.10
CA LEU A 2 -1.62 -8.12 -1.64
C LEU A 2 -2.22 -9.50 -1.34
N PHE A 3 -2.59 -9.75 -0.09
CA PHE A 3 -3.25 -11.01 0.30
C PHE A 3 -4.60 -11.20 -0.39
N SER A 4 -5.38 -10.14 -0.56
CA SER A 4 -6.68 -10.21 -1.24
C SER A 4 -6.52 -10.69 -2.68
N ARG A 5 -5.51 -10.19 -3.41
CA ARG A 5 -5.24 -10.66 -4.78
C ARG A 5 -4.83 -12.13 -4.82
N SER A 6 -3.99 -12.58 -3.87
CA SER A 6 -3.63 -14.00 -3.76
C SER A 6 -4.85 -14.86 -3.48
N ALA A 7 -5.77 -14.41 -2.62
CA ALA A 7 -7.01 -15.10 -2.34
C ALA A 7 -7.94 -15.17 -3.56
N ILE A 8 -8.08 -14.06 -4.29
CA ILE A 8 -8.86 -14.00 -5.54
C ILE A 8 -8.30 -15.00 -6.56
N ARG A 9 -6.98 -14.99 -6.77
CA ARG A 9 -6.32 -15.95 -7.67
C ARG A 9 -6.56 -17.40 -7.24
N LEU A 10 -6.48 -17.68 -5.94
CA LEU A 10 -6.73 -19.03 -5.43
C LEU A 10 -8.18 -19.45 -5.69
N LEU A 11 -9.17 -18.59 -5.45
CA LEU A 11 -10.57 -18.87 -5.76
C LEU A 11 -10.78 -19.18 -7.24
N GLN A 12 -10.12 -18.44 -8.14
CA GLN A 12 -10.18 -18.70 -9.58
C GLN A 12 -9.56 -20.05 -9.95
N LEU A 13 -8.37 -20.36 -9.41
CA LEU A 13 -7.69 -21.64 -9.66
C LEU A 13 -8.45 -22.86 -9.12
N MET A 14 -9.22 -22.67 -8.06
CA MET A 14 -10.07 -23.70 -7.48
C MET A 14 -11.45 -23.79 -8.15
N GLU A 15 -11.72 -22.99 -9.18
CA GLU A 15 -13.03 -22.88 -9.83
C GLU A 15 -14.16 -22.62 -8.82
N SER A 16 -13.87 -21.84 -7.78
CA SER A 16 -14.82 -21.54 -6.71
C SER A 16 -16.12 -20.91 -7.25
N PRO A 17 -17.29 -21.30 -6.72
CA PRO A 17 -18.54 -20.62 -7.07
C PRO A 17 -18.64 -19.19 -6.50
N LEU A 18 -17.76 -18.82 -5.56
CA LEU A 18 -17.71 -17.46 -5.01
C LEU A 18 -17.26 -16.46 -6.08
N ARG A 19 -17.93 -15.30 -6.11
CA ARG A 19 -17.59 -14.21 -7.01
C ARG A 19 -17.15 -13.00 -6.19
N VAL A 20 -15.95 -12.49 -6.49
CA VAL A 20 -15.50 -11.21 -5.96
C VAL A 20 -16.04 -10.11 -6.88
N ARG A 21 -16.78 -9.18 -6.33
CA ARG A 21 -17.46 -8.12 -7.09
C ARG A 21 -16.63 -6.86 -7.24
N SER A 22 -15.83 -6.54 -6.21
CA SER A 22 -14.91 -5.39 -6.20
C SER A 22 -13.74 -5.64 -5.27
N LEU A 23 -12.68 -4.87 -5.43
CA LEU A 23 -11.54 -4.83 -4.51
C LEU A 23 -11.24 -3.37 -4.16
N THR A 24 -11.39 -3.00 -2.89
CA THR A 24 -10.95 -1.70 -2.38
C THR A 24 -9.71 -1.88 -1.51
N THR A 25 -8.70 -1.05 -1.72
CA THR A 25 -7.45 -1.10 -0.96
C THR A 25 -7.08 0.27 -0.40
N LEU A 26 -6.66 0.28 0.87
CA LEU A 26 -6.22 1.48 1.59
C LEU A 26 -4.72 1.35 1.86
N GLY A 27 -3.92 2.28 1.35
CA GLY A 27 -2.47 2.31 1.56
C GLY A 27 -1.74 1.02 1.17
N THR A 28 -2.24 0.24 0.22
CA THR A 28 -1.59 -1.02 -0.17
C THR A 28 -0.34 -0.75 -0.99
N PRO A 29 0.81 -1.33 -0.61
CA PRO A 29 2.08 -1.12 -1.32
C PRO A 29 2.14 -1.93 -2.62
N TRP A 30 1.44 -1.50 -3.67
CA TRP A 30 1.45 -2.17 -4.98
C TRP A 30 2.82 -2.20 -5.66
N GLN A 31 3.66 -1.21 -5.36
CA GLN A 31 5.01 -1.08 -5.93
C GLN A 31 6.11 -1.10 -4.87
N GLY A 32 5.77 -1.51 -3.66
CA GLY A 32 6.67 -1.55 -2.53
C GLY A 32 6.40 -0.44 -1.50
N SER A 33 7.01 -0.64 -0.34
CA SER A 33 6.97 0.26 0.81
C SER A 33 8.39 0.63 1.20
N VAL A 34 8.61 1.87 1.59
CA VAL A 34 9.91 2.31 2.12
C VAL A 34 10.38 1.45 3.30
N VAL A 35 9.44 0.99 4.13
CA VAL A 35 9.73 0.09 5.27
C VAL A 35 10.26 -1.26 4.79
N GLY A 36 9.67 -1.82 3.73
CA GLY A 36 10.15 -3.06 3.12
C GLY A 36 11.55 -2.90 2.55
N ASP A 37 11.77 -1.87 1.73
CA ASP A 37 13.05 -1.60 1.08
C ASP A 37 14.16 -1.32 2.13
N TYR A 38 13.85 -0.60 3.20
CA TYR A 38 14.77 -0.37 4.33
C TYR A 38 15.11 -1.66 5.08
N THR A 39 14.13 -2.50 5.36
CA THR A 39 14.31 -3.73 6.12
C THR A 39 15.29 -4.72 5.43
N ILE A 40 15.36 -4.67 4.12
CA ILE A 40 16.32 -5.50 3.34
C ILE A 40 17.61 -4.76 2.99
N GLY A 41 17.78 -3.51 3.46
CA GLY A 41 18.97 -2.71 3.23
C GLY A 41 19.08 -2.10 1.82
N ASP A 42 17.99 -2.06 1.06
CA ASP A 42 17.98 -1.49 -0.30
C ASP A 42 17.89 0.05 -0.29
N VAL A 43 17.56 0.64 0.85
CA VAL A 43 17.45 2.10 1.01
C VAL A 43 17.95 2.55 2.37
N ASP A 44 18.62 3.69 2.40
CA ASP A 44 18.92 4.42 3.64
C ASP A 44 17.71 5.29 3.99
N LEU A 45 17.23 5.20 5.22
CA LEU A 45 16.08 5.99 5.68
C LEU A 45 16.31 7.48 5.55
N SER A 46 17.50 7.98 5.82
CA SER A 46 17.84 9.39 5.68
C SER A 46 17.72 9.90 4.24
N ALA A 47 17.93 9.02 3.27
CA ALA A 47 17.76 9.34 1.85
C ALA A 47 16.32 9.11 1.35
N ALA A 48 15.56 8.26 2.01
CA ALA A 48 14.20 7.91 1.62
C ALA A 48 13.13 8.79 2.29
N VAL A 49 13.40 9.19 3.53
CA VAL A 49 12.45 9.88 4.39
C VAL A 49 13.19 11.06 5.05
N GLY A 50 13.02 12.24 4.50
CA GLY A 50 13.72 13.46 4.96
C GLY A 50 13.29 14.00 6.32
N ASP A 51 12.33 13.38 6.97
CA ASP A 51 11.81 13.80 8.27
C ASP A 51 12.38 12.88 9.36
N ALA A 52 13.21 13.44 10.25
CA ALA A 52 13.84 12.73 11.36
C ALA A 52 12.84 12.05 12.32
N PHE A 53 11.60 12.56 12.37
CA PHE A 53 10.55 11.98 13.17
C PHE A 53 10.00 10.69 12.52
N LEU A 54 9.77 10.72 11.20
CA LEU A 54 9.33 9.54 10.45
C LEU A 54 10.42 8.46 10.43
N GLU A 55 11.70 8.85 10.33
CA GLU A 55 12.85 7.96 10.51
C GLU A 55 12.77 7.22 11.85
N ARG A 56 12.45 7.95 12.93
CA ARG A 56 12.26 7.36 14.25
C ARG A 56 11.10 6.37 14.30
N VAL A 57 9.94 6.70 13.70
CA VAL A 57 8.78 5.79 13.62
C VAL A 57 9.13 4.51 12.86
N LEU A 58 9.82 4.63 11.73
CA LEU A 58 10.25 3.47 10.95
C LEU A 58 11.28 2.63 11.69
N THR A 59 12.21 3.25 12.43
CA THR A 59 13.18 2.55 13.28
C THR A 59 12.50 1.77 14.40
N GLU A 60 11.51 2.35 15.07
CA GLU A 60 10.70 1.69 16.07
C GLU A 60 9.89 0.51 15.50
N PHE A 61 9.30 0.72 14.33
CA PHE A 61 8.58 -0.33 13.62
C PHE A 61 9.51 -1.48 13.25
N GLN A 62 10.71 -1.19 12.75
CA GLN A 62 11.71 -2.19 12.40
C GLN A 62 12.21 -2.96 13.63
N ALA A 63 12.47 -2.28 14.74
CA ALA A 63 12.88 -2.93 15.98
C ALA A 63 11.85 -3.96 16.45
N ARG A 64 10.56 -3.67 16.27
CA ARG A 64 9.47 -4.61 16.57
C ARG A 64 9.32 -5.69 15.51
N ALA A 65 9.53 -5.34 14.23
CA ALA A 65 9.47 -6.27 13.11
C ALA A 65 10.67 -7.24 13.06
N ALA A 66 11.76 -6.97 13.79
CA ALA A 66 12.91 -7.86 13.90
C ALA A 66 12.56 -9.26 14.44
N SER A 67 11.41 -9.39 15.09
CA SER A 67 10.84 -10.68 15.52
C SER A 67 9.97 -11.35 14.47
N LEU A 68 9.66 -10.68 13.36
CA LEU A 68 8.86 -11.24 12.27
C LEU A 68 9.74 -12.03 11.30
N PRO A 69 9.19 -13.06 10.64
CA PRO A 69 9.93 -13.79 9.62
C PRO A 69 10.42 -12.82 8.52
N VAL A 70 11.71 -12.88 8.20
CA VAL A 70 12.35 -12.01 7.17
C VAL A 70 11.60 -12.03 5.84
N GLY A 71 10.98 -13.17 5.48
CA GLY A 71 10.20 -13.32 4.26
C GLY A 71 8.98 -12.40 4.16
N ALA A 72 8.38 -11.99 5.27
CA ALA A 72 7.23 -11.08 5.23
C ALA A 72 7.63 -9.66 4.80
N ALA A 73 8.76 -9.15 5.30
CA ALA A 73 9.28 -7.84 4.91
C ALA A 73 9.70 -7.81 3.44
N GLN A 74 10.30 -8.90 2.95
CA GLN A 74 10.71 -9.03 1.55
C GLN A 74 9.53 -8.93 0.58
N GLN A 75 8.35 -9.41 0.96
CA GLN A 75 7.16 -9.42 0.10
C GLN A 75 6.52 -8.03 -0.09
N VAL A 76 6.93 -7.03 0.67
CA VAL A 76 6.46 -5.64 0.53
C VAL A 76 7.54 -4.72 -0.04
N THR A 77 8.59 -5.26 -0.62
CA THR A 77 9.65 -4.49 -1.27
C THR A 77 9.31 -4.17 -2.72
N GLY A 78 9.85 -3.06 -3.23
CA GLY A 78 9.75 -2.72 -4.64
C GLY A 78 10.35 -3.83 -5.52
N ARG A 79 11.51 -4.37 -5.14
CA ARG A 79 12.18 -5.47 -5.85
C ARG A 79 11.30 -6.71 -6.00
N TYR A 80 10.58 -7.10 -4.96
CA TYR A 80 9.70 -8.28 -5.01
C TYR A 80 8.44 -8.04 -5.84
N LEU A 81 7.88 -6.84 -5.79
CA LEU A 81 6.58 -6.55 -6.37
C LEU A 81 6.64 -6.12 -7.85
N THR A 82 7.73 -5.48 -8.27
CA THR A 82 7.84 -4.82 -9.59
C THR A 82 8.77 -5.57 -10.55
N GLY A 83 8.80 -5.13 -11.79
CA GLY A 83 9.59 -5.74 -12.86
C GLY A 83 8.91 -6.94 -13.52
N ASP A 84 9.50 -7.43 -14.63
CA ASP A 84 8.94 -8.50 -15.46
C ASP A 84 8.83 -9.84 -14.73
N ALA A 85 9.71 -10.08 -13.75
CA ALA A 85 9.69 -11.25 -12.87
C ALA A 85 9.13 -10.92 -11.48
N GLY A 86 8.60 -9.73 -11.28
CA GLY A 86 8.01 -9.29 -10.02
C GLY A 86 6.67 -9.97 -9.75
N TRP A 87 6.29 -9.99 -8.48
CA TRP A 87 5.03 -10.63 -8.08
C TRP A 87 3.79 -10.06 -8.79
N ASN A 88 3.77 -8.76 -9.12
CA ASN A 88 2.69 -8.17 -9.88
C ASN A 88 2.52 -8.82 -11.26
N ALA A 89 3.60 -9.14 -11.96
CA ALA A 89 3.54 -9.77 -13.28
C ALA A 89 2.82 -11.13 -13.23
N PHE A 90 3.00 -11.89 -12.16
CA PHE A 90 2.29 -13.16 -11.95
C PHE A 90 0.80 -13.00 -11.64
N GLN A 91 0.34 -11.79 -11.38
CA GLN A 91 -1.07 -11.47 -11.08
C GLN A 91 -1.82 -10.94 -12.32
N ALA A 92 -1.20 -10.91 -13.49
CA ALA A 92 -1.89 -10.51 -14.72
C ALA A 92 -3.13 -11.39 -14.97
N GLY A 93 -4.24 -10.76 -15.35
CA GLY A 93 -5.52 -11.43 -15.58
C GLY A 93 -6.39 -11.66 -14.35
N VAL A 94 -5.83 -11.63 -13.12
CA VAL A 94 -6.58 -11.93 -11.88
C VAL A 94 -7.70 -10.91 -11.63
N LEU A 95 -7.52 -9.67 -12.04
CA LEU A 95 -8.44 -8.55 -11.77
C LEU A 95 -9.13 -8.03 -13.05
N ASP A 96 -9.13 -8.79 -14.15
CA ASP A 96 -9.64 -8.31 -15.45
C ASP A 96 -11.11 -7.88 -15.39
N GLU A 97 -11.93 -8.59 -14.63
CA GLU A 97 -13.35 -8.31 -14.51
C GLU A 97 -13.72 -7.68 -13.14
N ILE A 98 -12.73 -7.36 -12.32
CA ILE A 98 -12.95 -6.86 -10.96
C ILE A 98 -12.59 -5.38 -10.92
N PRO A 99 -13.56 -4.47 -10.68
CA PRO A 99 -13.27 -3.08 -10.44
C PRO A 99 -12.44 -2.92 -9.15
N VAL A 100 -11.39 -2.10 -9.24
CA VAL A 100 -10.46 -1.87 -8.12
C VAL A 100 -10.43 -0.40 -7.73
N THR A 101 -10.70 -0.14 -6.46
CA THR A 101 -10.54 1.18 -5.86
C THR A 101 -9.26 1.23 -5.04
N LEU A 102 -8.39 2.17 -5.40
CA LEU A 102 -7.08 2.39 -4.76
C LEU A 102 -7.11 3.69 -3.97
N ILE A 103 -6.94 3.59 -2.67
CA ILE A 103 -6.93 4.75 -1.77
C ILE A 103 -5.52 4.92 -1.21
N GLY A 104 -4.92 6.10 -1.43
CA GLY A 104 -3.62 6.48 -0.93
C GLY A 104 -3.69 7.65 0.05
N GLY A 105 -2.85 7.62 1.10
CA GLY A 105 -2.71 8.71 2.03
C GLY A 105 -1.50 9.59 1.69
N SER A 106 -1.66 10.91 1.88
CA SER A 106 -0.64 11.91 1.59
C SER A 106 -0.40 12.87 2.76
N TYR A 107 -0.50 12.38 3.98
CA TYR A 107 -0.32 13.20 5.19
C TYR A 107 1.06 13.85 5.23
N PHE A 108 2.09 13.11 4.86
CA PHE A 108 3.46 13.60 4.81
C PHE A 108 3.76 14.12 3.40
N THR A 109 3.90 15.43 3.28
CA THR A 109 4.17 16.14 2.01
C THR A 109 5.50 16.86 1.97
N ALA A 110 6.25 16.84 3.09
CA ALA A 110 7.55 17.49 3.16
C ALA A 110 8.51 16.88 2.14
N ASP A 111 9.27 17.74 1.47
CA ASP A 111 10.24 17.36 0.46
C ASP A 111 11.60 17.17 1.13
N GLY A 112 12.12 15.97 1.14
CA GLY A 112 13.38 15.71 1.83
C GLY A 112 14.02 14.35 1.51
N GLY A 113 13.32 13.49 0.80
CA GLY A 113 13.80 12.15 0.47
C GLY A 113 13.76 11.84 -1.02
N ALA A 114 13.92 10.58 -1.38
CA ALA A 114 13.80 10.14 -2.76
C ALA A 114 12.35 10.32 -3.27
N ALA A 115 12.18 11.03 -4.39
CA ALA A 115 10.87 11.45 -4.94
C ALA A 115 9.85 10.29 -5.09
N LYS A 116 10.33 9.06 -5.34
CA LYS A 116 9.46 7.88 -5.45
C LYS A 116 8.68 7.54 -4.17
N TYR A 117 9.12 8.07 -3.01
CA TYR A 117 8.46 7.82 -1.72
C TYR A 117 7.54 8.95 -1.28
N TRP A 118 7.49 10.07 -1.99
CA TRP A 118 6.70 11.25 -1.63
C TRP A 118 5.57 11.54 -2.63
N PRO A 119 4.43 12.09 -2.16
CA PRO A 119 3.98 12.12 -0.77
C PRO A 119 3.62 10.73 -0.27
N HIS A 120 3.44 10.57 1.05
CA HIS A 120 3.15 9.26 1.63
C HIS A 120 2.26 9.35 2.89
N ASP A 121 1.78 8.20 3.34
CA ASP A 121 0.89 8.04 4.50
C ASP A 121 1.64 7.66 5.81
N GLY A 122 2.95 7.58 5.74
CA GLY A 122 3.85 7.10 6.80
C GLY A 122 4.47 5.73 6.51
N LEU A 123 3.86 4.91 5.67
CA LEU A 123 4.34 3.58 5.30
C LEU A 123 4.44 3.38 3.79
N VAL A 124 3.51 3.96 3.03
CA VAL A 124 3.37 3.72 1.59
C VAL A 124 3.21 5.04 0.87
N SER A 125 3.96 5.24 -0.21
CA SER A 125 3.79 6.42 -1.06
C SER A 125 2.48 6.38 -1.84
N VAL A 126 1.94 7.55 -2.16
CA VAL A 126 0.75 7.68 -3.01
C VAL A 126 0.96 6.97 -4.36
N ALA A 127 2.14 7.12 -4.96
CA ALA A 127 2.48 6.44 -6.21
C ALA A 127 2.36 4.91 -6.09
N SER A 128 2.88 4.34 -4.99
CA SER A 128 2.76 2.91 -4.73
C SER A 128 1.32 2.49 -4.41
N ALA A 129 0.60 3.26 -3.59
CA ALA A 129 -0.80 2.98 -3.26
C ALA A 129 -1.71 3.02 -4.49
N HIS A 130 -1.44 3.91 -5.43
CA HIS A 130 -2.17 4.05 -6.70
C HIS A 130 -1.68 3.13 -7.81
N ALA A 131 -0.66 2.33 -7.55
CA ALA A 131 -0.10 1.40 -8.53
C ALA A 131 0.30 2.08 -9.85
N VAL A 132 0.95 3.26 -9.80
CA VAL A 132 1.17 4.14 -10.96
C VAL A 132 1.89 3.42 -12.10
N ASP A 133 2.94 2.65 -11.79
CA ASP A 133 3.74 1.91 -12.77
C ASP A 133 3.33 0.42 -12.88
N VAL A 134 2.22 0.02 -12.24
CA VAL A 134 1.70 -1.35 -12.41
C VAL A 134 1.03 -1.47 -13.77
N PRO A 135 1.42 -2.45 -14.60
CA PRO A 135 0.87 -2.62 -15.93
C PRO A 135 -0.65 -2.80 -15.95
N THR A 136 -1.30 -2.27 -16.99
CA THR A 136 -2.75 -2.43 -17.19
C THR A 136 -3.19 -3.88 -17.30
N ALA A 137 -2.32 -4.78 -17.77
CA ALA A 137 -2.59 -6.23 -17.76
C ALA A 137 -2.74 -6.82 -16.35
N VAL A 138 -2.25 -6.12 -15.32
CA VAL A 138 -2.40 -6.53 -13.91
C VAL A 138 -3.57 -5.81 -13.25
N LEU A 139 -3.84 -4.58 -13.67
CA LEU A 139 -4.80 -3.69 -13.03
C LEU A 139 -5.55 -2.84 -14.08
N PRO A 140 -6.43 -3.46 -14.89
CA PRO A 140 -7.07 -2.79 -16.01
C PRO A 140 -8.14 -1.77 -15.58
N ASN A 141 -8.91 -2.09 -14.53
CA ASN A 141 -10.09 -1.33 -14.10
C ASN A 141 -9.86 -0.71 -12.73
N ARG A 142 -9.09 0.39 -12.68
CA ARG A 142 -8.76 1.06 -11.41
C ARG A 142 -9.31 2.47 -11.33
N THR A 143 -9.81 2.83 -10.14
CA THR A 143 -10.13 4.19 -9.73
C THR A 143 -9.23 4.55 -8.54
N THR A 144 -8.74 5.78 -8.48
CA THR A 144 -7.80 6.23 -7.44
C THR A 144 -8.35 7.40 -6.66
N PHE A 145 -8.12 7.39 -5.35
CA PHE A 145 -8.43 8.50 -4.44
C PHE A 145 -7.23 8.80 -3.56
N THR A 146 -7.00 10.09 -3.29
CA THR A 146 -5.94 10.54 -2.38
C THR A 146 -6.57 11.38 -1.27
N PHE A 147 -6.19 11.09 -0.03
CA PHE A 147 -6.58 11.85 1.14
C PHE A 147 -5.35 12.31 1.91
N ALA A 148 -5.39 13.52 2.48
CA ALA A 148 -4.33 14.02 3.35
C ALA A 148 -4.38 13.31 4.71
N ARG A 149 -4.18 12.00 4.71
CA ARG A 149 -4.35 11.10 5.86
C ARG A 149 -3.11 10.22 6.06
N THR A 150 -2.90 9.80 7.31
CA THR A 150 -1.91 8.80 7.70
C THR A 150 -2.41 7.40 7.34
N HIS A 151 -1.49 6.43 7.33
CA HIS A 151 -1.81 5.03 7.01
C HIS A 151 -2.82 4.41 7.97
N SER A 152 -2.66 4.67 9.26
CA SER A 152 -3.46 4.05 10.31
C SER A 152 -3.37 4.86 11.61
N ILE A 153 -4.24 4.54 12.57
CA ILE A 153 -4.19 5.13 13.92
C ILE A 153 -2.83 4.95 14.60
N PHE A 154 -2.11 3.85 14.31
CA PHE A 154 -0.76 3.63 14.82
C PHE A 154 0.21 4.73 14.33
N ILE A 155 0.13 5.12 13.07
CA ILE A 155 0.97 6.19 12.52
C ILE A 155 0.51 7.54 13.07
N SER A 156 -0.81 7.78 13.19
CA SER A 156 -1.33 9.00 13.81
C SER A 156 -0.81 9.18 15.24
N ASP A 157 -0.94 8.16 16.08
CA ASP A 157 -0.41 8.17 17.45
C ASP A 157 1.09 8.47 17.49
N ALA A 158 1.86 7.81 16.62
CA ALA A 158 3.31 7.95 16.58
C ALA A 158 3.77 9.37 16.21
N VAL A 159 2.94 10.11 15.45
CA VAL A 159 3.22 11.51 15.06
C VAL A 159 2.44 12.53 15.89
N GLY A 160 1.69 12.09 16.91
CA GLY A 160 0.89 12.96 17.76
C GLY A 160 -0.31 13.60 17.05
N ALA A 161 -0.82 12.94 16.00
CA ALA A 161 -2.00 13.37 15.27
C ALA A 161 -3.27 12.71 15.83
N GLU A 162 -4.42 13.34 15.60
CA GLU A 162 -5.70 12.79 15.98
C GLU A 162 -6.03 11.52 15.15
N TRP A 163 -6.86 10.62 15.69
CA TRP A 163 -7.18 9.35 15.02
C TRP A 163 -7.97 9.53 13.73
N ASP A 164 -8.75 10.59 13.60
CA ASP A 164 -9.49 10.93 12.38
C ASP A 164 -8.58 11.34 11.21
N THR A 165 -7.28 11.54 11.47
CA THR A 165 -6.27 11.68 10.42
C THR A 165 -5.85 10.35 9.79
N ALA A 166 -6.27 9.22 10.33
CA ALA A 166 -5.95 7.90 9.80
C ALA A 166 -6.95 7.47 8.72
N MET A 167 -6.48 6.99 7.57
CA MET A 167 -7.35 6.46 6.50
C MET A 167 -8.33 5.39 7.00
N THR A 168 -7.92 4.59 7.99
CA THR A 168 -8.73 3.51 8.54
C THR A 168 -9.81 3.99 9.52
N TRP A 169 -9.82 5.28 9.87
CA TRP A 169 -10.75 5.87 10.83
C TRP A 169 -11.52 7.08 10.29
N ASP A 170 -11.06 7.65 9.20
CA ASP A 170 -11.64 8.84 8.58
C ASP A 170 -12.95 8.50 7.86
N THR A 171 -14.01 9.27 8.14
CA THR A 171 -15.35 9.03 7.59
C THR A 171 -15.42 9.28 6.08
N GLU A 172 -14.69 10.27 5.55
CA GLU A 172 -14.66 10.53 4.10
C GLU A 172 -14.02 9.37 3.33
N VAL A 173 -12.96 8.75 3.90
CA VAL A 173 -12.36 7.55 3.33
C VAL A 173 -13.33 6.37 3.38
N LEU A 174 -14.02 6.19 4.51
CA LEU A 174 -14.99 5.10 4.69
C LEU A 174 -16.21 5.26 3.79
N ASP A 175 -16.65 6.48 3.50
CA ASP A 175 -17.72 6.76 2.54
C ASP A 175 -17.32 6.31 1.11
N VAL A 176 -16.09 6.61 0.68
CA VAL A 176 -15.59 6.11 -0.62
C VAL A 176 -15.53 4.57 -0.65
N VAL A 177 -15.16 3.93 0.46
CA VAL A 177 -15.18 2.46 0.56
C VAL A 177 -16.61 1.93 0.45
N ALA A 178 -17.58 2.55 1.13
CA ALA A 178 -18.97 2.17 1.08
C ALA A 178 -19.56 2.32 -0.33
N ASP A 179 -19.28 3.44 -1.00
CA ASP A 179 -19.70 3.70 -2.39
C ASP A 179 -19.12 2.68 -3.37
N ALA A 180 -17.82 2.33 -3.22
CA ALA A 180 -17.18 1.33 -4.05
C ALA A 180 -17.78 -0.07 -3.88
N ILE A 181 -18.26 -0.40 -2.68
CA ILE A 181 -18.96 -1.67 -2.39
C ILE A 181 -20.38 -1.63 -2.97
N ALA A 182 -21.09 -0.53 -2.81
CA ALA A 182 -22.48 -0.39 -3.26
C ALA A 182 -22.59 -0.36 -4.81
N GLY A 183 -21.59 0.16 -5.48
CA GLY A 183 -21.52 0.27 -6.96
C GLY A 183 -21.04 -1.00 -7.68
N ALA A 184 -20.72 -2.06 -6.94
CA ALA A 184 -20.07 -3.27 -7.48
C ALA A 184 -21.06 -4.39 -7.91
#